data_f471f3cad6096f215b6e75b45b5053d3
#
_entry.id   f471f3cad6096f215b6e75b45b5053d3
#
_cell.length_a   1.000
_cell.length_b   1.000
_cell.length_c   1.000
_cell.angle_alpha   90.00
_cell.angle_beta   90.00
_cell.angle_gamma   90.00
#
_symmetry.space_group_name_H-M   'P 1'
#
loop_
_entity.id
_entity.type
_entity.pdbx_description
1 polymer ?
#
loop_
_entity_poly.entity_id
_entity_poly.type
_entity_poly.pdbx_seq_one_letter_code
_entity_poly.pdbx_strand_id
1 'polypeptide(L)'
;MDIMIVDDEPQVAEVLAASLERQGHRTTVVHSGREALDRIKGGAFDAMFLDVSMPGMNGLDVMAEVRRMRPTLAVVVITGHATADEIEDVKKMGAVDVIQKPSALTHYHQAIERLHAHADKRPFPRLGDV
;
A
#
# COMPACT_ATOMS: atom_id res chain seq x y z
N MET A 1 9.04 1.54 9.45
CA MET A 1 7.83 2.28 9.02
C MET A 1 6.58 1.62 9.59
N ASP A 2 5.53 2.38 9.73
CA ASP A 2 4.19 1.87 10.02
C ASP A 2 3.47 1.67 8.69
N ILE A 3 3.11 0.43 8.38
CA ILE A 3 2.58 0.06 7.08
C ILE A 3 1.20 -0.57 7.23
N MET A 4 0.24 -0.06 6.47
CA MET A 4 -1.09 -0.65 6.40
C MET A 4 -1.16 -1.61 5.23
N ILE A 5 -1.75 -2.78 5.44
CA ILE A 5 -2.00 -3.77 4.40
C ILE A 5 -3.50 -3.93 4.25
N VAL A 6 -4.02 -3.60 3.08
CA VAL A 6 -5.46 -3.69 2.78
C VAL A 6 -5.65 -4.84 1.80
N ASP A 7 -6.14 -5.98 2.28
CA ASP A 7 -6.35 -7.17 1.46
C ASP A 7 -7.38 -8.08 2.13
N ASP A 8 -8.33 -8.59 1.37
CA ASP A 8 -9.35 -9.52 1.87
C ASP A 8 -8.89 -10.98 1.87
N GLU A 9 -7.72 -11.28 1.31
CA GLU A 9 -7.14 -12.61 1.30
C GLU A 9 -6.16 -12.75 2.47
N PRO A 10 -6.54 -13.48 3.56
CA PRO A 10 -5.69 -13.56 4.75
C PRO A 10 -4.30 -14.11 4.48
N GLN A 11 -4.17 -15.08 3.58
CA GLN A 11 -2.89 -15.70 3.28
C GLN A 11 -1.91 -14.71 2.66
N VAL A 12 -2.36 -13.89 1.72
CA VAL A 12 -1.53 -12.87 1.08
C VAL A 12 -1.12 -11.82 2.11
N ALA A 13 -2.08 -11.34 2.89
CA ALA A 13 -1.82 -10.34 3.93
C ALA A 13 -0.81 -10.84 4.96
N GLU A 14 -0.94 -12.10 5.41
CA GLU A 14 -0.05 -12.68 6.41
C GLU A 14 1.38 -12.82 5.89
N VAL A 15 1.56 -13.29 4.66
CA VAL A 15 2.89 -13.44 4.05
C VAL A 15 3.56 -12.09 3.92
N LEU A 16 2.82 -11.09 3.45
CA LEU A 16 3.34 -9.74 3.29
C LEU A 16 3.68 -9.11 4.64
N ALA A 17 2.79 -9.23 5.62
CA ALA A 17 3.01 -8.71 6.97
C ALA A 17 4.26 -9.35 7.60
N ALA A 18 4.39 -10.67 7.51
CA ALA A 18 5.55 -11.37 8.06
C ALA A 18 6.87 -10.91 7.42
N SER A 19 6.86 -10.70 6.11
CA SER A 19 8.03 -10.22 5.38
C SER A 19 8.43 -8.81 5.83
N LEU A 20 7.46 -7.92 5.98
CA LEU A 20 7.71 -6.56 6.43
C LEU A 20 8.19 -6.51 7.89
N GLU A 21 7.59 -7.30 8.75
CA GLU A 21 7.96 -7.37 10.17
C GLU A 21 9.38 -7.87 10.35
N ARG A 22 9.82 -8.83 9.54
CA ARG A 22 11.21 -9.30 9.56
C ARG A 22 12.19 -8.21 9.19
N GLN A 23 11.75 -7.20 8.44
CA GLN A 23 12.58 -6.05 8.08
C GLN A 23 12.50 -4.91 9.09
N GLY A 24 11.80 -5.12 10.20
CA GLY A 24 11.71 -4.13 11.28
C GLY A 24 10.53 -3.18 11.17
N HIS A 25 9.58 -3.42 10.27
CA HIS A 25 8.40 -2.59 10.14
C HIS A 25 7.26 -3.06 11.03
N ARG A 26 6.36 -2.14 11.37
CA ARG A 26 5.11 -2.46 12.05
C ARG A 26 4.00 -2.52 11.01
N THR A 27 3.14 -3.52 11.12
CA THR A 27 2.06 -3.72 10.15
C THR A 27 0.69 -3.68 10.80
N THR A 28 -0.28 -3.16 10.07
CA THR A 28 -1.69 -3.20 10.43
C THR A 28 -2.44 -3.76 9.23
N VAL A 29 -3.09 -4.91 9.42
CA VAL A 29 -3.86 -5.56 8.35
C VAL A 29 -5.32 -5.19 8.50
N VAL A 30 -5.94 -4.72 7.42
CA VAL A 30 -7.36 -4.46 7.33
C VAL A 30 -7.93 -5.18 6.10
N HIS A 31 -9.21 -5.48 6.14
CA HIS A 31 -9.84 -6.37 5.15
C HIS A 31 -10.86 -5.67 4.26
N SER A 32 -11.02 -4.37 4.37
CA SER A 32 -11.94 -3.60 3.53
C SER A 32 -11.41 -2.19 3.29
N GLY A 33 -11.87 -1.58 2.20
CA GLY A 33 -11.52 -0.20 1.89
C GLY A 33 -12.05 0.78 2.92
N ARG A 34 -13.27 0.54 3.44
CA ARG A 34 -13.85 1.39 4.48
C ARG A 34 -13.02 1.38 5.75
N GLU A 35 -12.62 0.20 6.20
CA GLU A 35 -11.77 0.08 7.36
C GLU A 35 -10.44 0.80 7.15
N ALA A 36 -9.87 0.66 5.95
CA ALA A 36 -8.63 1.36 5.60
C ALA A 36 -8.78 2.88 5.71
N LEU A 37 -9.87 3.43 5.16
CA LEU A 37 -10.12 4.87 5.22
C LEU A 37 -10.34 5.36 6.65
N ASP A 38 -11.06 4.60 7.46
CA ASP A 38 -11.29 4.95 8.87
C ASP A 38 -9.96 4.96 9.65
N ARG A 39 -9.10 3.98 9.42
CA ARG A 39 -7.81 3.89 10.09
C ARG A 39 -6.85 4.99 9.66
N ILE A 40 -6.88 5.36 8.38
CA ILE A 40 -6.04 6.44 7.83
C ILE A 40 -6.40 7.79 8.48
N LYS A 41 -7.67 8.02 8.78
CA LYS A 41 -8.11 9.26 9.43
C LYS A 41 -7.51 9.42 10.83
N GLY A 42 -7.40 8.31 11.56
CA GLY A 42 -6.98 8.35 12.96
C GLY A 42 -5.53 7.99 13.21
N GLY A 43 -4.78 7.56 12.21
CA GLY A 43 -3.45 7.01 12.39
C GLY A 43 -2.39 7.65 11.51
N ALA A 44 -1.14 7.52 11.96
CA ALA A 44 0.02 7.96 11.20
C ALA A 44 0.67 6.75 10.54
N PHE A 45 0.36 6.53 9.27
CA PHE A 45 0.98 5.47 8.46
C PHE A 45 1.99 6.08 7.51
N ASP A 46 3.04 5.31 7.23
CA ASP A 46 4.10 5.74 6.32
C ASP A 46 3.89 5.20 4.91
N ALA A 47 3.25 4.06 4.82
CA ALA A 47 3.03 3.37 3.55
C ALA A 47 1.78 2.51 3.63
N MET A 48 1.28 2.14 2.46
CA MET A 48 0.11 1.28 2.33
C MET A 48 0.30 0.33 1.17
N PHE A 49 -0.07 -0.94 1.37
CA PHE A 49 -0.31 -1.89 0.30
C PHE A 49 -1.81 -1.99 0.13
N LEU A 50 -2.32 -1.61 -1.02
CA LEU A 50 -3.75 -1.53 -1.27
C LEU A 50 -4.16 -2.48 -2.39
N ASP A 51 -4.91 -3.51 -2.04
CA ASP A 51 -5.56 -4.39 -3.02
C ASP A 51 -6.79 -3.66 -3.59
N VAL A 52 -6.80 -3.42 -4.89
CA VAL A 52 -7.90 -2.73 -5.57
C VAL A 52 -8.88 -3.70 -6.22
N SER A 53 -8.65 -5.01 -6.10
CA SER A 53 -9.50 -6.03 -6.72
C SER A 53 -10.42 -6.76 -5.73
N MET A 54 -10.61 -6.23 -4.54
CA MET A 54 -11.49 -6.84 -3.53
C MET A 54 -12.96 -6.73 -3.94
N PRO A 55 -13.76 -7.79 -3.73
CA PRO A 55 -15.19 -7.75 -4.05
C PRO A 55 -15.93 -6.65 -3.28
N GLY A 56 -16.89 -6.01 -3.95
CA GLY A 56 -17.72 -4.98 -3.34
C GLY A 56 -17.03 -3.65 -3.09
N MET A 57 -15.81 -3.49 -3.56
CA MET A 57 -15.03 -2.27 -3.37
C MET A 57 -14.59 -1.70 -4.72
N ASN A 58 -14.75 -0.39 -4.88
CA ASN A 58 -14.10 0.30 -5.99
C ASN A 58 -12.72 0.77 -5.51
N GLY A 59 -11.69 0.01 -5.86
CA GLY A 59 -10.32 0.27 -5.41
C GLY A 59 -9.77 1.60 -5.87
N LEU A 60 -10.18 2.06 -7.06
CA LEU A 60 -9.76 3.37 -7.56
C LEU A 60 -10.35 4.49 -6.71
N ASP A 61 -11.59 4.35 -6.26
CA ASP A 61 -12.22 5.33 -5.36
C ASP A 61 -11.49 5.37 -4.01
N VAL A 62 -11.11 4.21 -3.48
CA VAL A 62 -10.34 4.15 -2.24
C VAL A 62 -8.99 4.82 -2.42
N MET A 63 -8.31 4.54 -3.53
CA MET A 63 -7.02 5.16 -3.84
C MET A 63 -7.16 6.70 -3.93
N ALA A 64 -8.20 7.18 -4.59
CA ALA A 64 -8.46 8.63 -4.71
C ALA A 64 -8.68 9.27 -3.33
N GLU A 65 -9.46 8.63 -2.46
CA GLU A 65 -9.72 9.13 -1.10
C GLU A 65 -8.45 9.12 -0.25
N VAL A 66 -7.66 8.04 -0.33
CA VAL A 66 -6.38 7.96 0.38
C VAL A 66 -5.47 9.10 -0.05
N ARG A 67 -5.40 9.35 -1.35
CA ARG A 67 -4.54 10.41 -1.90
C ARG A 67 -5.03 11.80 -1.48
N ARG A 68 -6.34 12.00 -1.39
CA ARG A 68 -6.91 13.26 -0.91
C ARG A 68 -6.56 13.51 0.55
N MET A 69 -6.66 12.47 1.40
CA MET A 69 -6.39 12.60 2.84
C MET A 69 -4.90 12.61 3.17
N ARG A 70 -4.10 11.92 2.38
CA ARG A 70 -2.67 11.77 2.62
C ARG A 70 -1.92 11.92 1.29
N PRO A 71 -1.67 13.15 0.84
CA PRO A 71 -1.08 13.40 -0.49
C PRO A 71 0.30 12.79 -0.70
N THR A 72 1.04 12.56 0.37
CA THR A 72 2.42 12.04 0.27
C THR A 72 2.58 10.61 0.78
N LEU A 73 1.48 9.94 1.13
CA LEU A 73 1.55 8.55 1.58
C LEU A 73 2.05 7.66 0.44
N ALA A 74 3.05 6.84 0.72
CA ALA A 74 3.55 5.87 -0.26
C ALA A 74 2.56 4.72 -0.39
N VAL A 75 2.02 4.49 -1.58
CA VAL A 75 1.04 3.44 -1.83
C VAL A 75 1.56 2.48 -2.90
N VAL A 76 1.59 1.18 -2.57
CA VAL A 76 1.78 0.10 -3.52
C VAL A 76 0.42 -0.51 -3.80
N VAL A 77 0.01 -0.51 -5.05
CA VAL A 77 -1.27 -1.07 -5.46
C VAL A 77 -1.10 -2.55 -5.83
N ILE A 78 -2.00 -3.38 -5.33
CA ILE A 78 -2.07 -4.81 -5.67
C ILE A 78 -3.37 -5.02 -6.44
N THR A 79 -3.31 -5.77 -7.55
CA THR A 79 -4.49 -6.01 -8.37
C THR A 79 -4.50 -7.43 -8.94
N GLY A 80 -5.68 -8.04 -9.02
CA GLY A 80 -5.86 -9.34 -9.64
C GLY A 80 -6.09 -9.26 -11.15
N HIS A 81 -6.76 -8.21 -11.59
CA HIS A 81 -7.16 -8.05 -12.98
C HIS A 81 -7.19 -6.57 -13.37
N ALA A 82 -6.03 -6.02 -13.69
CA ALA A 82 -5.97 -4.64 -14.17
C ALA A 82 -5.61 -4.60 -15.64
N THR A 83 -6.29 -3.72 -16.38
CA THR A 83 -5.90 -3.37 -17.73
C THR A 83 -4.69 -2.43 -17.69
N ALA A 84 -4.02 -2.27 -18.83
CA ALA A 84 -2.91 -1.33 -18.95
C ALA A 84 -3.36 0.10 -18.61
N ASP A 85 -4.57 0.48 -18.99
CA ASP A 85 -5.12 1.81 -18.70
C ASP A 85 -5.36 2.02 -17.21
N GLU A 86 -5.89 1.00 -16.52
CA GLU A 86 -6.09 1.07 -15.08
C GLU A 86 -4.77 1.18 -14.32
N ILE A 87 -3.74 0.47 -14.76
CA ILE A 87 -2.39 0.56 -14.18
C ILE A 87 -1.84 1.97 -14.36
N GLU A 88 -2.02 2.55 -15.55
CA GLU A 88 -1.61 3.93 -15.81
C GLU A 88 -2.34 4.91 -14.89
N ASP A 89 -3.65 4.71 -14.69
CA ASP A 89 -4.45 5.58 -13.83
C ASP A 89 -3.95 5.58 -12.39
N VAL A 90 -3.66 4.41 -11.81
CA VAL A 90 -3.17 4.34 -10.43
C VAL A 90 -1.76 4.92 -10.31
N LYS A 91 -0.92 4.78 -11.34
CA LYS A 91 0.40 5.42 -11.37
C LYS A 91 0.28 6.93 -11.39
N LYS A 92 -0.67 7.47 -12.15
CA LYS A 92 -0.96 8.91 -12.17
C LYS A 92 -1.47 9.41 -10.83
N MET A 93 -2.14 8.56 -10.07
CA MET A 93 -2.54 8.86 -8.68
C MET A 93 -1.38 8.78 -7.70
N GLY A 94 -0.18 8.49 -8.17
CA GLY A 94 1.02 8.49 -7.35
C GLY A 94 1.38 7.17 -6.70
N ALA A 95 0.88 6.04 -7.23
CA ALA A 95 1.31 4.74 -6.74
C ALA A 95 2.82 4.57 -6.96
N VAL A 96 3.52 4.10 -5.94
CA VAL A 96 4.96 3.85 -5.99
C VAL A 96 5.25 2.64 -6.87
N ASP A 97 4.37 1.63 -6.80
CA ASP A 97 4.48 0.42 -7.59
C ASP A 97 3.10 -0.23 -7.76
N VAL A 98 2.99 -1.12 -8.74
CA VAL A 98 1.78 -1.89 -8.99
C VAL A 98 2.18 -3.36 -9.11
N ILE A 99 1.55 -4.23 -8.30
CA ILE A 99 1.81 -5.66 -8.28
C ILE A 99 0.56 -6.38 -8.76
N GLN A 100 0.69 -7.25 -9.76
CA GLN A 100 -0.41 -8.09 -10.24
C GLN A 100 -0.38 -9.44 -9.53
N LYS A 101 -1.54 -9.90 -9.06
CA LYS A 101 -1.71 -11.23 -8.48
C LYS A 101 -1.89 -12.28 -9.58
N PRO A 102 -1.45 -13.52 -9.37
CA PRO A 102 -0.57 -13.98 -8.31
C PRO A 102 0.87 -13.51 -8.54
N SER A 103 1.58 -13.15 -7.47
CA SER A 103 2.94 -12.64 -7.60
C SER A 103 3.90 -13.43 -6.73
N ALA A 104 5.13 -13.57 -7.21
CA ALA A 104 6.21 -14.17 -6.44
C ALA A 104 6.64 -13.22 -5.31
N LEU A 105 7.19 -13.77 -4.23
CA LEU A 105 7.72 -12.98 -3.11
C LEU A 105 8.74 -11.93 -3.56
N THR A 106 9.50 -12.22 -4.62
CA THR A 106 10.47 -11.26 -5.17
C THR A 106 9.82 -9.95 -5.61
N HIS A 107 8.61 -10.00 -6.15
CA HIS A 107 7.88 -8.80 -6.56
C HIS A 107 7.53 -7.93 -5.34
N TYR A 108 7.14 -8.55 -4.24
CA TYR A 108 6.85 -7.82 -3.00
C TYR A 108 8.13 -7.23 -2.41
N HIS A 109 9.25 -7.96 -2.45
CA HIS A 109 10.54 -7.44 -2.00
C HIS A 109 10.98 -6.23 -2.82
N GLN A 110 10.80 -6.26 -4.13
CA GLN A 110 11.12 -5.14 -5.00
C GLN A 110 10.25 -3.93 -4.67
N ALA A 111 8.97 -4.14 -4.41
CA ALA A 111 8.06 -3.06 -4.01
C ALA A 111 8.47 -2.45 -2.67
N ILE A 112 8.89 -3.27 -1.71
CA ILE A 112 9.39 -2.81 -0.42
C ILE A 112 10.64 -1.94 -0.61
N GLU A 113 11.56 -2.34 -1.47
CA GLU A 113 12.75 -1.55 -1.79
C GLU A 113 12.37 -0.18 -2.38
N ARG A 114 11.37 -0.15 -3.26
CA ARG A 114 10.85 1.09 -3.82
C ARG A 114 10.21 1.98 -2.77
N LEU A 115 9.53 1.37 -1.79
CA LEU A 115 8.99 2.11 -0.65
C LEU A 115 10.11 2.77 0.16
N HIS A 116 11.20 2.05 0.42
CA HIS A 116 12.34 2.59 1.15
C HIS A 116 12.97 3.76 0.39
N ALA A 117 13.17 3.60 -0.92
CA ALA A 117 13.73 4.66 -1.76
C ALA A 117 12.83 5.90 -1.78
N HIS A 118 11.49 5.69 -1.82
CA HIS A 118 10.52 6.79 -1.77
C HIS A 118 10.58 7.53 -0.44
N ALA A 119 10.68 6.80 0.67
CA ALA A 119 10.78 7.39 2.00
C ALA A 119 12.06 8.23 2.14
N ASP A 120 13.16 7.77 1.58
CA ASP A 120 14.44 8.49 1.62
C ASP A 120 14.40 9.80 0.83
N LYS A 121 13.47 9.95 -0.09
CA LYS A 121 13.32 11.15 -0.91
C LYS A 121 12.34 12.16 -0.34
N ARG A 122 11.77 11.92 0.84
CA ARG A 122 10.86 12.86 1.47
C ARG A 122 11.58 14.16 1.80
N PRO A 123 10.93 15.31 1.56
CA PRO A 123 11.56 16.60 1.82
C PRO A 123 11.83 16.85 3.31
N PHE A 124 11.06 16.22 4.19
CA PHE A 124 11.22 16.36 5.64
C PHE A 124 11.33 14.99 6.29
N PRO A 125 12.39 14.73 7.07
CA PRO A 125 12.49 13.48 7.81
C PRO A 125 11.39 13.42 8.90
N ARG A 126 10.95 12.20 9.21
CA ARG A 126 10.03 12.00 10.33
C ARG A 126 10.78 12.18 11.64
N LEU A 127 10.03 12.54 12.67
CA LEU A 127 10.56 12.49 14.04
C LEU A 127 10.94 11.05 14.35
N GLY A 128 12.20 10.77 14.60
CA GLY A 128 12.70 9.43 14.84
C GLY A 128 13.53 8.86 13.70
N ASP A 129 13.59 9.52 12.56
CA ASP A 129 14.46 9.15 11.45
C ASP A 129 15.86 9.77 11.57
N VAL A 130 16.09 10.42 12.66
CA VAL A 130 17.33 11.16 12.90
C VAL A 130 18.37 10.29 13.59
#